data_c33743483936f34482956c80724fb082
#
_entry.id   c33743483936f34482956c80724fb082
#
_cell.length_a   1.000
_cell.length_b   1.000
_cell.length_c   1.000
_cell.angle_alpha   90.00
_cell.angle_beta   90.00
_cell.angle_gamma   90.00
#
_symmetry.space_group_name_H-M   'P 1'
#
loop_
_entity.id
_entity.type
_entity.pdbx_description
1 polymer ?
#
loop_
_entity_poly.entity_id
_entity_poly.type
_entity_poly.pdbx_seq_one_letter_code
_entity_poly.pdbx_strand_id
1 'polypeptide(L)'
;MKNKLEPGMFIEKKIRTTPEMAASRFHESSPRVLSSPSLITFMQTSCVELMAPFLEEGEMAVSIRIEMSHFASVPIGMTLTIRTEVMRIEGNSIFFKVQA
;
A
#
# COMPACT_ATOMS: atom_id res chain seq x y z
N MET A 1 -17.78 -5.01 -10.26
CA MET A 1 -16.93 -5.81 -9.35
C MET A 1 -17.65 -7.10 -8.99
N LYS A 2 -16.93 -8.20 -9.02
CA LYS A 2 -17.47 -9.49 -8.60
C LYS A 2 -17.84 -9.46 -7.12
N ASN A 3 -18.96 -10.09 -6.76
CA ASN A 3 -19.54 -9.99 -5.42
C ASN A 3 -18.86 -10.86 -4.36
N LYS A 4 -17.54 -10.95 -4.36
CA LYS A 4 -16.84 -11.81 -3.40
C LYS A 4 -15.84 -11.08 -2.51
N LEU A 5 -15.61 -9.82 -2.78
CA LEU A 5 -14.77 -9.01 -1.91
C LEU A 5 -15.60 -8.62 -0.69
N GLU A 6 -15.11 -8.94 0.50
CA GLU A 6 -15.82 -8.73 1.76
C GLU A 6 -14.92 -8.07 2.80
N PRO A 7 -15.49 -7.27 3.71
CA PRO A 7 -14.73 -6.76 4.85
C PRO A 7 -14.08 -7.89 5.64
N GLY A 8 -12.86 -7.65 6.09
CA GLY A 8 -12.05 -8.63 6.80
C GLY A 8 -11.08 -9.40 5.93
N MET A 9 -11.27 -9.40 4.60
CA MET A 9 -10.29 -9.98 3.70
C MET A 9 -9.00 -9.18 3.76
N PHE A 10 -7.85 -9.87 3.74
CA PHE A 10 -6.56 -9.23 3.84
C PHE A 10 -5.49 -9.97 3.05
N ILE A 11 -4.41 -9.27 2.77
CA ILE A 11 -3.16 -9.84 2.27
C ILE A 11 -1.99 -9.28 3.07
N GLU A 12 -0.91 -10.04 3.12
CA GLU A 12 0.36 -9.57 3.66
C GLU A 12 1.43 -9.70 2.59
N LYS A 13 2.30 -8.72 2.52
CA LYS A 13 3.38 -8.66 1.54
C LYS A 13 4.66 -8.24 2.22
N LYS A 14 5.75 -8.91 1.90
CA LYS A 14 7.08 -8.54 2.39
C LYS A 14 7.88 -7.93 1.25
N ILE A 15 8.46 -6.76 1.52
CA ILE A 15 9.25 -6.03 0.54
C ILE A 15 10.60 -5.73 1.18
N ARG A 16 11.67 -6.14 0.51
CA ARG A 16 13.02 -5.74 0.92
C ARG A 16 13.28 -4.35 0.39
N THR A 17 13.63 -3.42 1.29
CA THR A 17 13.91 -2.06 0.88
C THR A 17 15.29 -1.96 0.22
N THR A 18 15.37 -1.17 -0.84
CA THR A 18 16.58 -0.97 -1.64
C THR A 18 16.97 0.51 -1.66
N PRO A 19 18.21 0.85 -2.03
CA PRO A 19 18.64 2.25 -2.07
C PRO A 19 17.78 3.19 -2.92
N GLU A 20 17.14 2.67 -3.98
CA GLU A 20 16.26 3.45 -4.84
C GLU A 20 15.01 3.94 -4.12
N MET A 21 14.66 3.29 -3.01
CA MET A 21 13.48 3.61 -2.20
C MET A 21 13.80 4.60 -1.08
N ALA A 22 15.05 5.02 -0.95
CA ALA A 22 15.49 5.86 0.16
C ALA A 22 15.07 7.32 0.01
N ALA A 23 14.74 7.96 1.13
CA ALA A 23 14.46 9.40 1.17
C ALA A 23 15.64 10.21 0.64
N SER A 24 16.88 9.76 0.85
CA SER A 24 18.10 10.40 0.35
C SER A 24 18.18 10.48 -1.18
N ARG A 25 17.42 9.69 -1.90
CA ARG A 25 17.30 9.79 -3.37
C ARG A 25 16.64 11.09 -3.82
N PHE A 26 15.73 11.60 -2.99
CA PHE A 26 14.97 12.82 -3.32
C PHE A 26 15.70 14.07 -2.86
N HIS A 27 16.53 13.95 -1.82
CA HIS A 27 17.34 15.02 -1.30
C HIS A 27 18.55 14.43 -0.56
N GLU A 28 19.76 14.82 -0.95
CA GLU A 28 20.99 14.22 -0.42
C GLU A 28 21.19 14.38 1.10
N SER A 29 20.57 15.42 1.70
CA SER A 29 20.62 15.63 3.15
C SER A 29 19.62 14.78 3.91
N SER A 30 18.71 14.06 3.23
CA SER A 30 17.74 13.19 3.88
C SER A 30 18.38 11.87 4.31
N PRO A 31 17.90 11.24 5.39
CA PRO A 31 18.46 9.98 5.86
C PRO A 31 18.22 8.82 4.90
N ARG A 32 19.02 7.78 5.02
CA ARG A 32 18.89 6.56 4.22
C ARG A 32 17.85 5.63 4.83
N VAL A 33 16.61 6.08 4.78
CA VAL A 33 15.44 5.32 5.23
C VAL A 33 14.42 5.29 4.10
N LEU A 34 13.47 4.36 4.17
CA LEU A 34 12.40 4.26 3.18
C LEU A 34 11.67 5.60 3.06
N SER A 35 11.53 6.11 1.84
CA SER A 35 10.81 7.36 1.59
C SER A 35 9.31 7.18 1.74
N SER A 36 8.60 8.26 2.17
CA SER A 36 7.15 8.24 2.24
C SER A 36 6.50 8.00 0.87
N PRO A 37 6.95 8.61 -0.23
CA PRO A 37 6.41 8.27 -1.56
C PRO A 37 6.54 6.80 -1.92
N SER A 38 7.67 6.15 -1.60
CA SER A 38 7.84 4.71 -1.85
C SER A 38 6.87 3.89 -1.02
N LEU A 39 6.73 4.23 0.25
CA LEU A 39 5.79 3.54 1.14
C LEU A 39 4.35 3.66 0.65
N ILE A 40 3.93 4.86 0.24
CA ILE A 40 2.59 5.10 -0.31
C ILE A 40 2.38 4.23 -1.56
N THR A 41 3.36 4.17 -2.44
CA THR A 41 3.28 3.34 -3.66
C THR A 41 3.07 1.87 -3.31
N PHE A 42 3.80 1.35 -2.35
CA PHE A 42 3.64 -0.05 -1.92
C PHE A 42 2.28 -0.30 -1.30
N MET A 43 1.77 0.62 -0.50
CA MET A 43 0.45 0.51 0.11
C MET A 43 -0.66 0.53 -0.94
N GLN A 44 -0.58 1.44 -1.93
CA GLN A 44 -1.55 1.49 -3.03
C GLN A 44 -1.50 0.23 -3.87
N THR A 45 -0.31 -0.24 -4.23
CA THR A 45 -0.14 -1.45 -5.02
C THR A 45 -0.72 -2.66 -4.28
N SER A 46 -0.54 -2.72 -2.98
CA SER A 46 -1.08 -3.78 -2.14
C SER A 46 -2.62 -3.80 -2.19
N CYS A 47 -3.25 -2.63 -2.15
CA CYS A 47 -4.70 -2.53 -2.30
C CYS A 47 -5.16 -3.04 -3.67
N VAL A 48 -4.47 -2.68 -4.74
CA VAL A 48 -4.77 -3.14 -6.09
C VAL A 48 -4.62 -4.66 -6.19
N GLU A 49 -3.56 -5.21 -5.62
CA GLU A 49 -3.34 -6.66 -5.62
C GLU A 49 -4.46 -7.42 -4.88
N LEU A 50 -4.94 -6.87 -3.77
CA LEU A 50 -6.06 -7.46 -3.04
C LEU A 50 -7.35 -7.43 -3.85
N MET A 51 -7.62 -6.34 -4.56
CA MET A 51 -8.82 -6.17 -5.37
C MET A 51 -8.80 -6.91 -6.69
N ALA A 52 -7.62 -7.08 -7.30
CA ALA A 52 -7.50 -7.53 -8.69
C ALA A 52 -8.31 -8.79 -9.03
N PRO A 53 -8.34 -9.84 -8.19
CA PRO A 53 -9.13 -11.04 -8.52
C PRO A 53 -10.63 -10.80 -8.55
N PHE A 54 -11.12 -9.70 -7.99
CA PHE A 54 -12.54 -9.40 -7.87
C PHE A 54 -13.01 -8.38 -8.91
N LEU A 55 -12.11 -7.77 -9.67
CA LEU A 55 -12.45 -6.85 -10.74
C LEU A 55 -12.92 -7.62 -11.96
N GLU A 56 -13.99 -7.12 -12.59
CA GLU A 56 -14.49 -7.66 -13.85
C GLU A 56 -13.71 -7.04 -15.02
N GLU A 57 -13.81 -7.67 -16.17
CA GLU A 57 -13.18 -7.16 -17.38
C GLU A 57 -13.66 -5.73 -17.66
N GLY A 58 -12.71 -4.84 -17.89
CA GLY A 58 -12.99 -3.42 -18.13
C GLY A 58 -13.15 -2.58 -16.88
N GLU A 59 -13.22 -3.17 -15.70
CA GLU A 59 -13.24 -2.42 -14.46
C GLU A 59 -11.84 -1.95 -14.07
N MET A 60 -11.77 -0.74 -13.54
CA MET A 60 -10.54 -0.15 -13.02
C MET A 60 -10.79 0.45 -11.66
N ALA A 61 -9.76 0.48 -10.84
CA ALA A 61 -9.81 1.12 -9.53
C ALA A 61 -8.76 2.24 -9.46
N VAL A 62 -9.16 3.36 -8.89
CA VAL A 62 -8.26 4.49 -8.65
C VAL A 62 -8.38 4.94 -7.20
N SER A 63 -7.27 5.41 -6.64
CA SER A 63 -7.28 6.00 -5.31
C SER A 63 -7.83 7.40 -5.37
N ILE A 64 -8.80 7.69 -4.52
CA ILE A 64 -9.40 9.04 -4.42
C ILE A 64 -9.06 9.73 -3.11
N ARG A 65 -8.58 9.00 -2.12
CA ARG A 65 -8.17 9.56 -0.85
C ARG A 65 -7.12 8.66 -0.19
N ILE A 66 -6.08 9.28 0.34
CA ILE A 66 -5.04 8.60 1.10
C ILE A 66 -4.80 9.40 2.37
N GLU A 67 -4.89 8.73 3.51
CA GLU A 67 -4.48 9.28 4.80
C GLU A 67 -3.39 8.36 5.34
N MET A 68 -2.24 8.92 5.67
CA MET A 68 -1.11 8.14 6.13
C MET A 68 -0.41 8.83 7.29
N SER A 69 -0.08 8.02 8.30
CA SER A 69 0.82 8.44 9.37
C SER A 69 2.04 7.51 9.32
N HIS A 70 3.21 8.11 9.30
CA HIS A 70 4.48 7.39 9.22
C HIS A 70 5.22 7.55 10.55
N PHE A 71 4.99 6.62 11.48
CA PHE A 71 5.46 6.75 12.86
C PHE A 71 6.88 6.24 13.09
N ALA A 72 7.38 5.38 12.22
CA ALA A 72 8.69 4.79 12.38
C ALA A 72 9.45 4.78 11.08
N SER A 73 10.76 5.03 11.16
CA SER A 73 11.65 4.93 10.02
C SER A 73 11.95 3.47 9.69
N VAL A 74 12.04 3.16 8.41
CA VAL A 74 12.47 1.85 7.93
C VAL A 74 13.85 2.00 7.31
N PRO A 75 14.92 1.53 7.97
CA PRO A 75 16.27 1.60 7.39
C PRO A 75 16.34 0.81 6.09
N ILE A 76 17.08 1.36 5.12
CA ILE A 76 17.29 0.66 3.83
C ILE A 76 18.04 -0.64 4.08
N GLY A 77 17.61 -1.70 3.38
CA GLY A 77 18.12 -3.06 3.56
C GLY A 77 17.28 -3.93 4.47
N MET A 78 16.37 -3.33 5.24
CA MET A 78 15.42 -4.07 6.07
C MET A 78 14.22 -4.53 5.25
N THR A 79 13.58 -5.59 5.70
CA THR A 79 12.34 -6.09 5.07
C THR A 79 11.14 -5.41 5.72
N LEU A 80 10.27 -4.86 4.88
CA LEU A 80 9.02 -4.24 5.27
C LEU A 80 7.88 -5.23 5.09
N THR A 81 7.05 -5.40 6.09
CA THR A 81 5.82 -6.19 5.97
C THR A 81 4.65 -5.24 5.86
N ILE A 82 3.86 -5.40 4.80
CA ILE A 82 2.66 -4.61 4.57
C ILE A 82 1.45 -5.52 4.70
N ARG A 83 0.52 -5.16 5.58
CA ARG A 83 -0.76 -5.84 5.73
C ARG A 83 -1.87 -4.92 5.26
N THR A 84 -2.65 -5.39 4.30
CA THR A 84 -3.79 -4.66 3.72
C THR A 84 -5.05 -5.43 4.00
N GLU A 85 -6.03 -4.75 4.58
CA GLU A 85 -7.31 -5.34 4.96
C GLU A 85 -8.46 -4.50 4.44
N VAL A 86 -9.49 -5.16 3.90
CA VAL A 86 -10.74 -4.50 3.53
C VAL A 86 -11.52 -4.18 4.79
N MET A 87 -11.77 -2.89 5.04
CA MET A 87 -12.50 -2.44 6.21
C MET A 87 -14.00 -2.36 5.97
N ARG A 88 -14.39 -1.78 4.84
CA ARG A 88 -15.80 -1.66 4.47
C ARG A 88 -15.92 -1.40 2.98
N ILE A 89 -17.10 -1.66 2.45
CA ILE A 89 -17.46 -1.42 1.06
C ILE A 89 -18.75 -0.60 1.07
N GLU A 90 -18.71 0.55 0.41
CA GLU A 90 -19.88 1.43 0.28
C GLU A 90 -20.08 1.76 -1.20
N GLY A 91 -21.07 1.13 -1.84
CA GLY A 91 -21.32 1.30 -3.26
C GLY A 91 -20.09 0.91 -4.08
N ASN A 92 -19.54 1.85 -4.83
CA ASN A 92 -18.34 1.66 -5.64
C ASN A 92 -17.04 2.01 -4.91
N SER A 93 -17.12 2.33 -3.63
CA SER A 93 -15.96 2.72 -2.82
C SER A 93 -15.55 1.60 -1.89
N ILE A 94 -14.26 1.32 -1.84
CA ILE A 94 -13.67 0.33 -0.95
C ILE A 94 -12.70 1.04 -0.03
N PHE A 95 -12.85 0.79 1.27
CA PHE A 95 -12.00 1.38 2.29
C PHE A 95 -11.05 0.32 2.84
N PHE A 96 -9.77 0.60 2.75
CA PHE A 96 -8.71 -0.29 3.23
C PHE A 96 -8.01 0.28 4.45
N LYS A 97 -7.58 -0.61 5.32
CA LYS A 97 -6.59 -0.30 6.34
C LYS A 97 -5.28 -0.95 5.92
N VAL A 98 -4.23 -0.17 5.79
CA VAL A 98 -2.90 -0.66 5.43
C VAL A 98 -1.93 -0.35 6.54
N GLN A 99 -1.24 -1.38 7.00
CA GLN A 99 -0.24 -1.28 8.06
C GLN A 99 1.11 -1.76 7.53
N ALA A 100 2.16 -1.08 7.93
CA ALA A 100 3.52 -1.41 7.53
C ALA A 100 4.41 -1.60 8.75
#